data_8c26ebeabbbc892e7bbf7edcda2c437f
#
_entry.id   8c26ebeabbbc892e7bbf7edcda2c437f
#
_cell.length_a   1.000
_cell.length_b   1.000
_cell.length_c   1.000
_cell.angle_alpha   90.00
_cell.angle_beta   90.00
_cell.angle_gamma   90.00
#
_symmetry.space_group_name_H-M   'P 1'
#
loop_
_entity.id
_entity.type
_entity.pdbx_description
1 polymer ?
#
loop_
_entity_poly.entity_id
_entity_poly.type
_entity_poly.pdbx_seq_one_letter_code
_entity_poly.pdbx_strand_id
1 'polypeptide(L)'
;MPKVFNTTAVCIPEEHYMVDISGRLEEIKSLVDAGKYFTINRARQYGKTTTLRALYRYLQKEYYVVLLDFQTFDNDKFENGNVFSAAFINSFLRSLKRNTLSPELEDAIKNILHSTDYTDKYFSLKELFEQLSDLCAAAEKKIV
;
A
#
# COMPACT_ATOMS: atom_id res chain seq x y z
N MET A 1 16.78 25.04 -9.51
CA MET A 1 15.85 26.06 -9.00
C MET A 1 16.03 26.24 -7.51
N PRO A 2 15.90 27.44 -6.98
CA PRO A 2 15.96 27.64 -5.53
C PRO A 2 14.77 26.92 -4.87
N LYS A 3 15.03 26.21 -3.76
CA LYS A 3 13.98 25.55 -2.99
C LYS A 3 13.14 26.57 -2.23
N VAL A 4 11.86 26.30 -2.08
CA VAL A 4 10.91 27.13 -1.35
C VAL A 4 10.27 26.36 -0.18
N PHE A 5 9.72 27.09 0.79
CA PHE A 5 8.93 26.47 1.85
C PHE A 5 7.56 26.04 1.28
N ASN A 6 7.21 24.77 1.51
CA ASN A 6 5.92 24.24 1.07
C ASN A 6 4.80 24.71 2.00
N THR A 7 3.76 25.27 1.42
CA THR A 7 2.52 25.66 2.12
C THR A 7 1.35 24.72 1.84
N THR A 8 1.58 23.68 1.01
CA THR A 8 0.57 22.67 0.65
C THR A 8 0.82 21.32 1.35
N ALA A 9 -0.06 20.34 1.12
CA ALA A 9 -0.08 19.10 1.89
C ALA A 9 1.15 18.18 1.64
N VAL A 10 1.82 18.26 0.50
CA VAL A 10 2.90 17.33 0.12
C VAL A 10 4.16 18.07 -0.24
N CYS A 11 5.27 17.72 0.41
CA CYS A 11 6.60 18.23 0.06
C CYS A 11 7.23 17.41 -1.07
N ILE A 12 7.82 18.12 -2.02
CA ILE A 12 8.61 17.57 -3.13
C ILE A 12 10.08 17.88 -2.85
N PRO A 13 10.95 16.86 -2.72
CA PRO A 13 12.35 17.08 -2.28
C PRO A 13 13.16 18.01 -3.18
N GLU A 14 12.85 18.01 -4.47
CA GLU A 14 13.54 18.81 -5.48
C GLU A 14 13.16 20.29 -5.43
N GLU A 15 11.94 20.59 -4.97
CA GLU A 15 11.32 21.91 -5.01
C GLU A 15 11.23 22.58 -3.63
N HIS A 16 11.21 21.76 -2.56
CA HIS A 16 10.91 22.25 -1.23
C HIS A 16 12.04 21.97 -0.24
N TYR A 17 12.16 22.84 0.77
CA TYR A 17 12.96 22.55 1.96
C TYR A 17 12.32 21.42 2.76
N MET A 18 13.06 20.34 2.98
CA MET A 18 12.62 19.18 3.73
C MET A 18 13.54 18.91 4.91
N VAL A 19 12.95 18.44 6.00
CA VAL A 19 13.72 17.85 7.10
C VAL A 19 14.25 16.50 6.65
N ASP A 20 15.51 16.20 6.98
CA ASP A 20 16.07 14.87 6.75
C ASP A 20 15.34 13.84 7.63
N ILE A 21 14.68 12.89 6.98
CA ILE A 21 13.93 11.81 7.63
C ILE A 21 14.59 10.44 7.44
N SER A 22 15.83 10.40 6.89
CA SER A 22 16.54 9.15 6.54
C SER A 22 16.65 8.21 7.73
N GLY A 23 17.10 8.71 8.89
CA GLY A 23 17.22 7.89 10.10
C GLY A 23 15.88 7.29 10.55
N ARG A 24 14.77 8.02 10.37
CA ARG A 24 13.44 7.51 10.67
C ARG A 24 12.99 6.43 9.68
N LEU A 25 13.31 6.58 8.40
CA LEU A 25 13.00 5.56 7.40
C LEU A 25 13.74 4.26 7.68
N GLU A 26 15.00 4.35 8.12
CA GLU A 26 15.80 3.18 8.53
C GLU A 26 15.21 2.48 9.77
N GLU A 27 14.79 3.25 10.78
CA GLU A 27 14.13 2.72 11.97
C GLU A 27 12.82 1.99 11.60
N ILE A 28 11.97 2.60 10.78
CA ILE A 28 10.74 1.97 10.32
C ILE A 28 11.04 0.72 9.48
N LYS A 29 12.04 0.78 8.60
CA LYS A 29 12.45 -0.38 7.81
C LYS A 29 12.89 -1.54 8.70
N SER A 30 13.61 -1.28 9.78
CA SER A 30 14.01 -2.33 10.72
C SER A 30 12.82 -3.04 11.37
N LEU A 31 11.72 -2.32 11.63
CA LEU A 31 10.47 -2.92 12.11
C LEU A 31 9.80 -3.78 11.03
N VAL A 32 9.80 -3.31 9.79
CA VAL A 32 9.27 -4.07 8.64
C VAL A 32 10.08 -5.34 8.42
N ASP A 33 11.41 -5.26 8.43
CA ASP A 33 12.32 -6.41 8.27
C ASP A 33 12.10 -7.45 9.36
N ALA A 34 11.81 -6.99 10.58
CA ALA A 34 11.48 -7.85 11.73
C ALA A 34 10.03 -8.38 11.72
N GLY A 35 9.23 -8.07 10.69
CA GLY A 35 7.82 -8.46 10.60
C GLY A 35 6.93 -7.87 11.69
N LYS A 36 7.26 -6.70 12.21
CA LYS A 36 6.49 -6.05 13.28
C LYS A 36 5.30 -5.28 12.73
N TYR A 37 4.19 -5.37 13.43
CA TYR A 37 3.06 -4.46 13.25
C TYR A 37 3.30 -3.20 14.09
N PHE A 38 3.12 -2.05 13.48
CA PHE A 38 3.33 -0.77 14.18
C PHE A 38 2.39 0.30 13.63
N THR A 39 2.24 1.36 14.38
CA THR A 39 1.45 2.54 13.98
C THR A 39 2.34 3.78 13.94
N ILE A 40 2.10 4.64 12.95
CA ILE A 40 2.70 5.96 12.88
C ILE A 40 1.63 6.96 13.31
N ASN A 41 1.65 7.32 14.59
CA ASN A 41 0.69 8.25 15.16
C ASN A 41 1.32 9.64 15.30
N ARG A 42 0.74 10.62 14.59
CA ARG A 42 1.18 12.03 14.64
C ARG A 42 -0.02 12.95 14.52
N ALA A 43 0.08 14.12 15.14
CA ALA A 43 -0.91 15.16 14.97
C ALA A 43 -1.09 15.55 13.50
N ARG A 44 -2.23 16.13 13.17
CA ARG A 44 -2.55 16.65 11.83
C ARG A 44 -1.46 17.65 11.40
N GLN A 45 -1.06 17.65 10.15
CA GLN A 45 -0.05 18.53 9.55
C GLN A 45 1.44 18.26 9.93
N TYR A 46 1.76 17.18 10.64
CA TYR A 46 3.14 16.82 10.98
C TYR A 46 3.82 15.88 9.96
N GLY A 47 3.49 16.00 8.69
CA GLY A 47 4.22 15.34 7.60
C GLY A 47 3.96 13.82 7.49
N LYS A 48 2.84 13.28 7.99
CA LYS A 48 2.49 11.85 7.87
C LYS A 48 2.48 11.39 6.41
N THR A 49 1.78 12.10 5.54
CA THR A 49 1.67 11.76 4.12
C THR A 49 3.02 11.80 3.42
N THR A 50 3.85 12.81 3.74
CA THR A 50 5.21 12.94 3.19
C THR A 50 6.07 11.77 3.66
N THR A 51 6.03 11.43 4.96
CA THR A 51 6.75 10.28 5.52
C THR A 51 6.31 8.96 4.89
N LEU A 52 4.99 8.73 4.74
CA LEU A 52 4.46 7.52 4.10
C LEU A 52 4.88 7.40 2.64
N ARG A 53 4.89 8.48 1.88
CA ARG A 53 5.37 8.47 0.49
C ARG A 53 6.86 8.21 0.38
N ALA A 54 7.66 8.79 1.27
CA ALA A 54 9.09 8.53 1.33
C ALA A 54 9.37 7.07 1.72
N LEU A 55 8.65 6.55 2.71
CA LEU A 55 8.72 5.15 3.14
C LEU A 55 8.34 4.20 2.01
N TYR A 56 7.25 4.47 1.30
CA TYR A 56 6.81 3.70 0.15
C TYR A 56 7.95 3.54 -0.87
N ARG A 57 8.57 4.65 -1.30
CA ARG A 57 9.69 4.63 -2.25
C ARG A 57 10.92 3.92 -1.69
N TYR A 58 11.18 4.09 -0.40
CA TYR A 58 12.33 3.49 0.27
C TYR A 58 12.22 1.97 0.33
N LEU A 59 11.05 1.46 0.68
CA LEU A 59 10.78 0.01 0.80
C LEU A 59 10.66 -0.69 -0.55
N GLN A 60 10.26 -0.01 -1.63
CA GLN A 60 10.13 -0.60 -2.96
C GLN A 60 11.41 -1.23 -3.52
N LYS A 61 12.58 -0.88 -2.97
CA LYS A 61 13.86 -1.46 -3.35
C LYS A 61 13.94 -2.96 -3.02
N GLU A 62 13.30 -3.39 -1.92
CA GLU A 62 13.42 -4.73 -1.38
C GLU A 62 12.08 -5.48 -1.26
N TYR A 63 10.97 -4.74 -1.29
CA TYR A 63 9.62 -5.25 -1.06
C TYR A 63 8.67 -4.88 -2.21
N TYR A 64 7.61 -5.65 -2.36
CA TYR A 64 6.42 -5.17 -3.03
C TYR A 64 5.58 -4.39 -2.02
N VAL A 65 5.42 -3.11 -2.24
CA VAL A 65 4.77 -2.22 -1.28
C VAL A 65 3.35 -1.93 -1.71
N VAL A 66 2.39 -2.17 -0.81
CA VAL A 66 0.98 -1.88 -0.99
C VAL A 66 0.57 -0.74 -0.06
N LEU A 67 0.07 0.34 -0.63
CA LEU A 67 -0.48 1.47 0.12
C LEU A 67 -2.00 1.50 -0.06
N LEU A 68 -2.72 1.34 1.03
CA LEU A 68 -4.18 1.40 1.08
C LEU A 68 -4.64 2.67 1.78
N ASP A 69 -5.64 3.32 1.21
CA ASP A 69 -6.29 4.49 1.80
C ASP A 69 -7.81 4.23 1.92
N PHE A 70 -8.24 3.95 3.16
CA PHE A 70 -9.64 3.67 3.45
C PHE A 70 -10.52 4.94 3.45
N GLN A 71 -9.95 6.13 3.41
CA GLN A 71 -10.72 7.37 3.25
C GLN A 71 -11.36 7.47 1.85
N THR A 72 -10.84 6.71 0.90
CA THR A 72 -11.39 6.62 -0.46
C THR A 72 -12.54 5.62 -0.59
N PHE A 73 -12.86 4.89 0.49
CA PHE A 73 -13.97 3.95 0.53
C PHE A 73 -15.23 4.70 0.95
N ASP A 74 -16.24 4.69 0.08
CA ASP A 74 -17.57 5.18 0.40
C ASP A 74 -18.21 4.32 1.51
N ASN A 75 -19.18 4.88 2.22
CA ASN A 75 -19.88 4.18 3.30
C ASN A 75 -20.43 2.82 2.88
N ASP A 76 -20.89 2.72 1.64
CA ASP A 76 -21.43 1.47 1.06
C ASP A 76 -20.41 0.33 1.07
N LYS A 77 -19.09 0.65 1.03
CA LYS A 77 -18.00 -0.35 1.08
C LYS A 77 -17.85 -1.02 2.44
N PHE A 78 -18.44 -0.44 3.47
CA PHE A 78 -18.46 -0.98 4.84
C PHE A 78 -19.80 -1.63 5.22
N GLU A 79 -20.74 -1.75 4.27
CA GLU A 79 -22.09 -2.24 4.52
C GLU A 79 -22.10 -3.70 4.98
N ASN A 80 -21.29 -4.53 4.35
CA ASN A 80 -21.10 -5.93 4.75
C ASN A 80 -19.73 -6.47 4.34
N GLY A 81 -19.37 -7.66 4.86
CA GLY A 81 -18.06 -8.28 4.63
C GLY A 81 -17.76 -8.58 3.16
N ASN A 82 -18.72 -8.93 2.35
CA ASN A 82 -18.51 -9.26 0.95
C ASN A 82 -18.17 -8.01 0.12
N VAL A 83 -18.95 -6.94 0.31
CA VAL A 83 -18.69 -5.65 -0.35
C VAL A 83 -17.33 -5.08 0.07
N PHE A 84 -17.00 -5.17 1.36
CA PHE A 84 -15.70 -4.76 1.87
C PHE A 84 -14.57 -5.58 1.25
N SER A 85 -14.70 -6.91 1.21
CA SER A 85 -13.68 -7.81 0.66
C SER A 85 -13.40 -7.51 -0.81
N ALA A 86 -14.43 -7.29 -1.62
CA ALA A 86 -14.31 -6.91 -3.02
C ALA A 86 -13.61 -5.54 -3.19
N ALA A 87 -14.00 -4.55 -2.40
CA ALA A 87 -13.38 -3.23 -2.42
C ALA A 87 -11.90 -3.29 -1.98
N PHE A 88 -11.60 -4.09 -0.96
CA PHE A 88 -10.25 -4.29 -0.44
C PHE A 88 -9.33 -4.90 -1.49
N ILE A 89 -9.72 -6.06 -2.07
CA ILE A 89 -8.86 -6.74 -3.05
C ILE A 89 -8.61 -5.87 -4.29
N ASN A 90 -9.62 -5.14 -4.76
CA ASN A 90 -9.46 -4.21 -5.88
C ASN A 90 -8.44 -3.10 -5.58
N SER A 91 -8.51 -2.50 -4.39
CA SER A 91 -7.57 -1.46 -3.96
C SER A 91 -6.17 -2.03 -3.77
N PHE A 92 -6.08 -3.24 -3.20
CA PHE A 92 -4.82 -3.96 -3.01
C PHE A 92 -4.13 -4.24 -4.35
N LEU A 93 -4.82 -4.86 -5.31
CA LEU A 93 -4.29 -5.17 -6.62
C LEU A 93 -3.88 -3.91 -7.40
N ARG A 94 -4.67 -2.84 -7.30
CA ARG A 94 -4.33 -1.55 -7.92
C ARG A 94 -3.05 -0.96 -7.34
N SER A 95 -2.87 -1.06 -6.03
CA SER A 95 -1.64 -0.60 -5.38
C SER A 95 -0.45 -1.50 -5.70
N LEU A 96 -0.63 -2.81 -5.69
CA LEU A 96 0.41 -3.79 -6.01
C LEU A 96 0.96 -3.60 -7.43
N LYS A 97 0.09 -3.33 -8.40
CA LYS A 97 0.47 -3.06 -9.80
C LYS A 97 1.36 -1.82 -10.01
N ARG A 98 1.51 -0.97 -9.01
CA ARG A 98 2.43 0.18 -9.07
C ARG A 98 3.89 -0.19 -8.79
N ASN A 99 4.14 -1.42 -8.37
CA ASN A 99 5.48 -1.96 -8.22
C ASN A 99 5.97 -2.56 -9.56
N THR A 100 7.27 -2.74 -9.71
CA THR A 100 7.83 -3.54 -10.81
C THR A 100 7.67 -5.00 -10.44
N LEU A 101 6.70 -5.67 -11.07
CA LEU A 101 6.29 -7.02 -10.72
C LEU A 101 7.12 -8.08 -11.49
N SER A 102 7.25 -9.26 -10.89
CA SER A 102 7.74 -10.44 -11.62
C SER A 102 6.64 -10.99 -12.54
N PRO A 103 7.00 -11.71 -13.63
CA PRO A 103 6.02 -12.33 -14.53
C PRO A 103 5.05 -13.27 -13.80
N GLU A 104 5.55 -14.03 -12.84
CA GLU A 104 4.75 -14.97 -12.04
C GLU A 104 3.68 -14.25 -11.22
N LEU A 105 4.05 -13.12 -10.62
CA LEU A 105 3.10 -12.31 -9.84
C LEU A 105 2.10 -11.59 -10.74
N GLU A 106 2.53 -11.13 -11.91
CA GLU A 106 1.61 -10.54 -12.90
C GLU A 106 0.57 -11.56 -13.36
N ASP A 107 0.98 -12.79 -13.61
CA ASP A 107 0.07 -13.86 -14.03
C ASP A 107 -0.88 -14.28 -12.91
N ALA A 108 -0.41 -14.33 -11.66
CA ALA A 108 -1.27 -14.56 -10.49
C ALA A 108 -2.34 -13.45 -10.38
N ILE A 109 -1.97 -12.20 -10.56
CA ILE A 109 -2.92 -11.07 -10.56
C ILE A 109 -3.95 -11.19 -11.67
N LYS A 110 -3.52 -11.55 -12.90
CA LYS A 110 -4.43 -11.77 -14.02
C LYS A 110 -5.43 -12.89 -13.73
N ASN A 111 -4.95 -14.01 -13.17
CA ASN A 111 -5.81 -15.13 -12.80
C ASN A 111 -6.87 -14.73 -11.77
N ILE A 112 -6.50 -13.97 -10.76
CA ILE A 112 -7.44 -13.44 -9.79
C ILE A 112 -8.49 -12.54 -10.47
N LEU A 113 -8.05 -11.61 -11.33
CA LEU A 113 -8.94 -10.71 -12.05
C LEU A 113 -9.92 -11.44 -12.99
N HIS A 114 -9.50 -12.57 -13.57
CA HIS A 114 -10.36 -13.38 -14.44
C HIS A 114 -11.29 -14.33 -13.67
N SER A 115 -10.87 -14.82 -12.52
CA SER A 115 -11.64 -15.78 -11.72
C SER A 115 -12.68 -15.15 -10.82
N THR A 116 -12.56 -13.85 -10.55
CA THR A 116 -13.40 -13.18 -9.57
C THR A 116 -14.27 -12.13 -10.24
N ASP A 117 -15.56 -12.37 -10.26
CA ASP A 117 -16.53 -11.31 -10.50
C ASP A 117 -16.68 -10.51 -9.20
N TYR A 118 -15.96 -9.39 -9.12
CA TYR A 118 -15.97 -8.50 -7.95
C TYR A 118 -17.32 -7.82 -7.68
N THR A 119 -18.29 -8.06 -8.54
CA THR A 119 -19.68 -7.69 -8.31
C THR A 119 -20.45 -8.79 -7.58
N ASP A 120 -19.83 -9.96 -7.43
CA ASP A 120 -20.49 -11.10 -6.80
C ASP A 120 -20.60 -10.89 -5.29
N LYS A 121 -21.86 -10.90 -4.83
CA LYS A 121 -22.22 -10.86 -3.40
C LYS A 121 -21.67 -12.04 -2.58
N TYR A 122 -21.03 -13.00 -3.24
CA TYR A 122 -20.43 -14.20 -2.61
C TYR A 122 -18.93 -14.06 -2.33
N PHE A 123 -18.27 -12.98 -2.73
CA PHE A 123 -16.85 -12.77 -2.42
C PHE A 123 -16.65 -12.46 -0.94
N SER A 124 -16.39 -13.50 -0.17
CA SER A 124 -16.26 -13.45 1.29
C SER A 124 -14.88 -13.04 1.77
N LEU A 125 -14.75 -12.72 3.07
CA LEU A 125 -13.44 -12.53 3.72
C LEU A 125 -12.54 -13.76 3.59
N LYS A 126 -13.11 -14.97 3.60
CA LYS A 126 -12.34 -16.20 3.41
C LYS A 126 -11.66 -16.22 2.04
N GLU A 127 -12.42 -15.97 0.99
CA GLU A 127 -11.89 -15.92 -0.38
C GLU A 127 -10.87 -14.80 -0.56
N LEU A 128 -11.08 -13.64 0.08
CA LEU A 128 -10.10 -12.56 0.11
C LEU A 128 -8.76 -13.05 0.68
N PHE A 129 -8.76 -13.72 1.82
CA PHE A 129 -7.53 -14.21 2.44
C PHE A 129 -6.87 -15.33 1.64
N GLU A 130 -7.64 -16.20 1.00
CA GLU A 130 -7.12 -17.23 0.09
C GLU A 130 -6.38 -16.56 -1.09
N GLN A 131 -6.97 -15.58 -1.74
CA GLN A 131 -6.34 -14.85 -2.84
C GLN A 131 -5.11 -14.06 -2.40
N LEU A 132 -5.13 -13.42 -1.24
CA LEU A 132 -3.94 -12.74 -0.70
C LEU A 132 -2.82 -13.74 -0.41
N SER A 133 -3.14 -14.93 0.08
CA SER A 133 -2.17 -16.00 0.30
C SER A 133 -1.54 -16.48 -1.00
N ASP A 134 -2.34 -16.66 -2.05
CA ASP A 134 -1.85 -17.05 -3.37
C ASP A 134 -0.92 -16.00 -3.98
N LEU A 135 -1.25 -14.71 -3.83
CA LEU A 135 -0.38 -13.61 -4.25
C LEU A 135 0.95 -13.62 -3.50
N CYS A 136 0.92 -13.81 -2.18
CA CYS A 136 2.13 -13.91 -1.37
C CYS A 136 2.99 -15.11 -1.77
N ALA A 137 2.38 -16.23 -2.12
CA ALA A 137 3.09 -17.42 -2.57
C ALA A 137 3.73 -17.25 -3.97
N ALA A 138 3.09 -16.48 -4.86
CA ALA A 138 3.61 -16.18 -6.20
C ALA A 138 4.67 -15.06 -6.21
N ALA A 139 4.76 -14.29 -5.13
CA ALA A 139 5.66 -13.15 -5.05
C ALA A 139 7.10 -13.58 -4.72
N GLU A 140 8.07 -13.16 -5.51
CA GLU A 140 9.50 -13.39 -5.23
C GLU A 140 10.05 -12.50 -4.12
N LYS A 141 9.41 -11.35 -3.86
CA LYS A 141 9.69 -10.44 -2.74
C LYS A 141 8.51 -10.44 -1.78
N LYS A 142 8.79 -10.18 -0.52
CA LYS A 142 7.70 -10.00 0.45
C LYS A 142 6.80 -8.82 0.07
N ILE A 143 5.50 -8.98 0.26
CA ILE A 143 4.50 -7.93 0.13
C ILE A 143 4.32 -7.27 1.50
N VAL A 144 4.41 -5.94 1.55
CA VAL A 144 4.30 -5.10 2.75
C VAL A 144 3.24 -4.03 2.56
#